data_689ad72c362bca0ba194fd21246785f5
#
_entry.id   689ad72c362bca0ba194fd21246785f5
#
_cell.length_a   1.000
_cell.length_b   1.000
_cell.length_c   1.000
_cell.angle_alpha   90.00
_cell.angle_beta   90.00
_cell.angle_gamma   90.00
#
_symmetry.space_group_name_H-M   'P 1'
#
loop_
_entity.id
_entity.type
_entity.pdbx_description
1 polymer ?
#
loop_
_entity_poly.entity_id
_entity_poly.type
_entity_poly.pdbx_seq_one_letter_code
_entity_poly.pdbx_strand_id
1 'polypeptide(L)'
;MSIYLDEKNPGKHKPFEDASPDIVEYVRYLEVIAGKSANTAFSYFCDLRGFSRFMKRRRGLVPADSEMQDIDPKGLNTAFWASVTKEDIYEYLYFLNRECGNKKSSTARRLASLHGFYD
;
A
#
# COMPACT_ATOMS: atom_id res chain seq x y z
N MET A 1 -19.59 -4.39 -10.00
CA MET A 1 -19.42 -2.99 -9.70
C MET A 1 -18.16 -2.71 -8.88
N SER A 2 -17.47 -1.67 -9.24
CA SER A 2 -16.21 -1.33 -8.58
C SER A 2 -16.44 -0.72 -7.21
N ILE A 3 -15.55 -1.03 -6.26
CA ILE A 3 -15.57 -0.40 -4.94
C ILE A 3 -15.21 1.08 -5.00
N TYR A 4 -14.75 1.57 -6.15
CA TYR A 4 -14.45 3.00 -6.34
C TYR A 4 -15.71 3.84 -6.45
N LEU A 5 -16.82 3.21 -6.84
CA LEU A 5 -18.03 3.92 -7.19
C LEU A 5 -19.19 3.55 -6.29
N ASP A 6 -18.95 3.49 -4.98
CA ASP A 6 -20.03 3.23 -4.05
C ASP A 6 -20.86 4.50 -3.87
N GLU A 7 -21.84 4.69 -4.73
CA GLU A 7 -22.69 5.86 -4.72
C GLU A 7 -23.59 5.92 -3.49
N LYS A 8 -23.81 4.77 -2.86
CA LYS A 8 -24.67 4.71 -1.66
C LYS A 8 -23.92 5.22 -0.42
N ASN A 9 -22.60 5.20 -0.46
CA ASN A 9 -21.77 5.65 0.65
C ASN A 9 -20.58 6.44 0.10
N PRO A 10 -20.83 7.59 -0.50
CA PRO A 10 -19.79 8.30 -1.25
C PRO A 10 -18.60 8.74 -0.41
N GLY A 11 -18.76 8.92 0.89
CA GLY A 11 -17.64 9.28 1.75
C GLY A 11 -16.88 8.09 2.31
N LYS A 12 -17.39 6.88 2.11
CA LYS A 12 -16.89 5.70 2.78
C LYS A 12 -15.86 4.92 1.96
N HIS A 13 -15.93 5.00 0.63
CA HIS A 13 -15.07 4.23 -0.24
C HIS A 13 -14.20 5.10 -1.13
N LYS A 14 -13.62 6.12 -0.51
CA LYS A 14 -12.62 6.93 -1.20
C LYS A 14 -11.19 6.63 -0.77
N PRO A 15 -10.91 5.50 -0.07
CA PRO A 15 -9.53 5.20 0.30
C PRO A 15 -8.62 5.00 -0.91
N PHE A 16 -9.20 4.64 -2.06
CA PHE A 16 -8.40 4.45 -3.27
C PHE A 16 -7.91 5.76 -3.88
N GLU A 17 -8.44 6.88 -3.43
CA GLU A 17 -7.92 8.17 -3.83
C GLU A 17 -6.70 8.56 -3.03
N ASP A 18 -6.47 7.91 -1.90
CA ASP A 18 -5.38 8.21 -0.98
C ASP A 18 -4.19 7.30 -1.25
N ALA A 19 -3.79 7.21 -2.50
CA ALA A 19 -2.65 6.41 -2.92
C ALA A 19 -2.14 6.90 -4.27
N SER A 20 -0.92 6.49 -4.60
CA SER A 20 -0.31 6.82 -5.88
C SER A 20 -1.05 6.12 -7.03
N PRO A 21 -1.03 6.71 -8.23
CA PRO A 21 -1.75 6.11 -9.37
C PRO A 21 -1.40 4.66 -9.66
N ASP A 22 -0.14 4.28 -9.51
CA ASP A 22 0.30 2.90 -9.77
C ASP A 22 -0.41 1.92 -8.83
N ILE A 23 -0.59 2.31 -7.58
CA ILE A 23 -1.29 1.47 -6.60
C ILE A 23 -2.77 1.39 -6.94
N VAL A 24 -3.38 2.51 -7.27
CA VAL A 24 -4.80 2.53 -7.63
C VAL A 24 -5.03 1.61 -8.83
N GLU A 25 -4.18 1.70 -9.84
CA GLU A 25 -4.30 0.88 -11.03
C GLU A 25 -4.15 -0.61 -10.71
N TYR A 26 -3.20 -0.97 -9.85
CA TYR A 26 -3.01 -2.35 -9.45
C TYR A 26 -4.23 -2.89 -8.70
N VAL A 27 -4.80 -2.11 -7.79
CA VAL A 27 -5.97 -2.54 -7.03
C VAL A 27 -7.17 -2.74 -7.94
N ARG A 28 -7.33 -1.87 -8.95
CA ARG A 28 -8.37 -2.05 -9.94
C ARG A 28 -8.18 -3.34 -10.73
N TYR A 29 -6.93 -3.64 -11.07
CA TYR A 29 -6.60 -4.90 -11.74
C TYR A 29 -7.02 -6.10 -10.87
N LEU A 30 -6.71 -6.06 -9.59
CA LEU A 30 -7.07 -7.15 -8.68
C LEU A 30 -8.59 -7.39 -8.67
N GLU A 31 -9.36 -6.32 -8.61
CA GLU A 31 -10.81 -6.41 -8.52
C GLU A 31 -11.44 -6.84 -9.84
N VAL A 32 -11.04 -6.22 -10.94
CA VAL A 32 -11.73 -6.37 -12.22
C VAL A 32 -11.17 -7.52 -13.04
N ILE A 33 -9.86 -7.66 -13.10
CA ILE A 33 -9.22 -8.64 -14.00
C ILE A 33 -8.91 -9.94 -13.26
N ALA A 34 -8.29 -9.86 -12.10
CA ALA A 34 -7.89 -11.04 -11.35
C ALA A 34 -9.03 -11.64 -10.54
N GLY A 35 -10.17 -10.96 -10.46
CA GLY A 35 -11.35 -11.49 -9.80
C GLY A 35 -11.24 -11.61 -8.29
N LYS A 36 -10.38 -10.84 -7.68
CA LYS A 36 -10.25 -10.87 -6.22
C LYS A 36 -11.44 -10.20 -5.57
N SER A 37 -11.78 -10.63 -4.35
CA SER A 37 -12.89 -10.03 -3.62
C SER A 37 -12.57 -8.58 -3.28
N ALA A 38 -13.61 -7.79 -3.01
CA ALA A 38 -13.44 -6.40 -2.58
C ALA A 38 -12.62 -6.32 -1.30
N ASN A 39 -12.82 -7.26 -0.38
CA ASN A 39 -12.07 -7.28 0.88
C ASN A 39 -10.58 -7.52 0.65
N THR A 40 -10.25 -8.44 -0.26
CA THR A 40 -8.86 -8.74 -0.59
C THR A 40 -8.20 -7.52 -1.26
N ALA A 41 -8.89 -6.92 -2.22
CA ALA A 41 -8.38 -5.73 -2.90
C ALA A 41 -8.15 -4.60 -1.92
N PHE A 42 -9.09 -4.38 -0.99
CA PHE A 42 -8.95 -3.34 0.01
C PHE A 42 -7.77 -3.61 0.95
N SER A 43 -7.59 -4.86 1.36
CA SER A 43 -6.46 -5.24 2.23
C SER A 43 -5.13 -4.95 1.54
N TYR A 44 -5.03 -5.30 0.28
CA TYR A 44 -3.81 -5.03 -0.49
C TYR A 44 -3.58 -3.54 -0.64
N PHE A 45 -4.65 -2.78 -0.88
CA PHE A 45 -4.56 -1.33 -0.95
C PHE A 45 -3.98 -0.75 0.35
N CYS A 46 -4.50 -1.18 1.49
CA CYS A 46 -4.02 -0.69 2.79
C CYS A 46 -2.55 -1.06 3.01
N ASP A 47 -2.15 -2.26 2.62
CA ASP A 47 -0.77 -2.71 2.75
C ASP A 47 0.18 -1.84 1.93
N LEU A 48 -0.20 -1.56 0.68
CA LEU A 48 0.64 -0.77 -0.22
C LEU A 48 0.67 0.70 0.21
N ARG A 49 -0.42 1.20 0.76
CA ARG A 49 -0.45 2.56 1.30
C ARG A 49 0.50 2.67 2.49
N GLY A 50 0.50 1.68 3.37
CA GLY A 50 1.43 1.64 4.50
C GLY A 50 2.88 1.59 4.03
N PHE A 51 3.16 0.79 3.01
CA PHE A 51 4.50 0.72 2.43
C PHE A 51 4.91 2.06 1.80
N SER A 52 3.97 2.74 1.16
CA SER A 52 4.24 4.08 0.58
C SER A 52 4.71 5.05 1.66
N ARG A 53 4.05 5.06 2.80
CA ARG A 53 4.41 5.91 3.92
C ARG A 53 5.78 5.57 4.48
N PHE A 54 6.05 4.29 4.64
CA PHE A 54 7.35 3.81 5.12
C PHE A 54 8.46 4.24 4.17
N MET A 55 8.26 4.08 2.88
CA MET A 55 9.27 4.43 1.89
C MET A 55 9.55 5.93 1.84
N LYS A 56 8.52 6.75 2.00
CA LYS A 56 8.73 8.20 2.05
C LYS A 56 9.64 8.59 3.22
N ARG A 57 9.43 7.99 4.38
CA ARG A 57 10.26 8.28 5.54
C ARG A 57 11.66 7.74 5.34
N ARG A 58 11.78 6.53 4.82
CA ARG A 58 13.07 5.89 4.58
C ARG A 58 13.92 6.67 3.57
N ARG A 59 13.28 7.22 2.55
CA ARG A 59 13.98 7.97 1.49
C ARG A 59 14.17 9.44 1.84
N GLY A 60 13.77 9.87 3.01
CA GLY A 60 13.94 11.25 3.43
C GLY A 60 13.00 12.24 2.74
N LEU A 61 11.91 11.77 2.19
CA LEU A 61 10.92 12.65 1.56
C LEU A 61 10.04 13.34 2.60
N VAL A 62 10.07 12.84 3.82
CA VAL A 62 9.43 13.46 4.98
C VAL A 62 10.40 13.36 6.14
N PRO A 63 10.23 14.15 7.23
CA PRO A 63 11.13 14.06 8.38
C PRO A 63 11.17 12.66 8.99
N ALA A 64 12.34 12.27 9.47
CA ALA A 64 12.57 10.92 9.99
C ALA A 64 11.72 10.61 11.22
N ASP A 65 11.29 11.63 11.95
CA ASP A 65 10.45 11.47 13.14
C ASP A 65 8.96 11.57 12.84
N SER A 66 8.57 11.60 11.56
CA SER A 66 7.16 11.67 11.17
C SER A 66 6.42 10.42 11.63
N GLU A 67 5.22 10.62 12.17
CA GLU A 67 4.33 9.52 12.50
C GLU A 67 3.74 8.94 11.22
N MET A 68 3.67 7.61 11.13
CA MET A 68 3.20 6.96 9.91
C MET A 68 1.83 7.45 9.46
N GLN A 69 0.89 7.60 10.40
CA GLN A 69 -0.46 8.02 10.05
C GLN A 69 -0.53 9.44 9.51
N ASP A 70 0.50 10.26 9.75
CA ASP A 70 0.54 11.64 9.31
C ASP A 70 1.23 11.81 7.96
N ILE A 71 1.80 10.76 7.41
CA ILE A 71 2.49 10.82 6.13
C ILE A 71 1.48 10.61 5.01
N ASP A 72 1.46 11.55 4.04
CA ASP A 72 0.61 11.41 2.85
C ASP A 72 1.16 10.27 1.97
N PRO A 73 0.38 9.22 1.71
CA PRO A 73 0.86 8.10 0.90
C PRO A 73 0.84 8.37 -0.61
N LYS A 74 0.37 9.53 -1.04
CA LYS A 74 0.28 9.87 -2.46
C LYS A 74 1.59 10.47 -2.99
N GLY A 75 1.64 10.67 -4.28
CA GLY A 75 2.71 11.44 -4.90
C GLY A 75 3.94 10.66 -5.32
N LEU A 76 3.90 9.34 -5.25
CA LEU A 76 5.01 8.51 -5.69
C LEU A 76 4.75 8.06 -7.14
N ASN A 77 5.67 8.37 -8.03
CA ASN A 77 5.51 8.07 -9.45
C ASN A 77 6.07 6.70 -9.81
N THR A 78 5.87 6.31 -11.07
CA THR A 78 6.31 5.00 -11.55
C THR A 78 7.82 4.82 -11.40
N ALA A 79 8.59 5.88 -11.65
CA ALA A 79 10.04 5.81 -11.50
C ALA A 79 10.44 5.52 -10.05
N PHE A 80 9.72 6.08 -9.09
CA PHE A 80 9.95 5.77 -7.69
C PHE A 80 9.72 4.29 -7.42
N TRP A 81 8.60 3.75 -7.89
CA TRP A 81 8.27 2.34 -7.65
C TRP A 81 9.28 1.41 -8.30
N ALA A 82 9.80 1.78 -9.45
CA ALA A 82 10.85 1.01 -10.12
C ALA A 82 12.17 1.03 -9.35
N SER A 83 12.38 2.03 -8.51
CA SER A 83 13.62 2.17 -7.74
C SER A 83 13.63 1.39 -6.44
N VAL A 84 12.52 0.80 -6.04
CA VAL A 84 12.41 0.04 -4.79
C VAL A 84 13.23 -1.24 -4.90
N THR A 85 14.02 -1.51 -3.88
CA THR A 85 14.92 -2.65 -3.87
C THR A 85 14.40 -3.73 -2.94
N LYS A 86 14.97 -4.92 -3.07
CA LYS A 86 14.70 -6.02 -2.17
C LYS A 86 15.00 -5.64 -0.73
N GLU A 87 16.07 -4.88 -0.51
CA GLU A 87 16.42 -4.40 0.82
C GLU A 87 15.33 -3.49 1.41
N ASP A 88 14.76 -2.63 0.59
CA ASP A 88 13.66 -1.77 1.04
C ASP A 88 12.51 -2.59 1.59
N ILE A 89 12.18 -3.66 0.88
CA ILE A 89 11.08 -4.55 1.29
C ILE A 89 11.42 -5.26 2.59
N TYR A 90 12.63 -5.77 2.71
CA TYR A 90 13.08 -6.44 3.94
C TYR A 90 13.06 -5.49 5.13
N GLU A 91 13.49 -4.26 4.95
CA GLU A 91 13.47 -3.28 6.02
C GLU A 91 12.05 -2.94 6.44
N TYR A 92 11.12 -2.90 5.49
CA TYR A 92 9.71 -2.68 5.81
C TYR A 92 9.15 -3.83 6.65
N LEU A 93 9.43 -5.07 6.25
CA LEU A 93 8.96 -6.22 7.02
C LEU A 93 9.56 -6.25 8.42
N TYR A 94 10.80 -5.88 8.54
CA TYR A 94 11.49 -5.78 9.81
C TYR A 94 10.85 -4.73 10.72
N PHE A 95 10.56 -3.58 10.14
CA PHE A 95 9.86 -2.50 10.83
C PHE A 95 8.49 -2.98 11.35
N LEU A 96 7.74 -3.70 10.53
CA LEU A 96 6.43 -4.20 10.94
C LEU A 96 6.55 -5.15 12.13
N ASN A 97 7.54 -6.01 12.13
CA ASN A 97 7.72 -6.96 13.22
C ASN A 97 8.17 -6.29 14.51
N ARG A 98 9.09 -5.37 14.42
CA ARG A 98 9.71 -4.77 15.62
C ARG A 98 8.93 -3.61 16.17
N GLU A 99 8.47 -2.71 15.33
CA GLU A 99 7.87 -1.46 15.76
C GLU A 99 6.36 -1.49 15.81
N CYS A 100 5.75 -2.30 14.94
CA CYS A 100 4.30 -2.41 14.90
C CYS A 100 3.78 -3.68 15.57
N GLY A 101 4.67 -4.62 15.93
CA GLY A 101 4.28 -5.83 16.61
C GLY A 101 3.43 -6.77 15.78
N ASN A 102 3.54 -6.70 14.46
CA ASN A 102 2.71 -7.52 13.57
C ASN A 102 3.05 -9.00 13.71
N LYS A 103 2.02 -9.83 13.63
CA LYS A 103 2.19 -11.28 13.66
C LYS A 103 2.74 -11.76 12.32
N LYS A 104 3.34 -12.95 12.32
CA LYS A 104 3.90 -13.55 11.09
C LYS A 104 2.87 -13.66 9.97
N SER A 105 1.63 -13.98 10.29
CA SER A 105 0.58 -14.10 9.27
C SER A 105 0.30 -12.76 8.59
N SER A 106 0.27 -11.67 9.35
CA SER A 106 0.07 -10.33 8.80
C SER A 106 1.26 -9.92 7.95
N THR A 107 2.47 -10.24 8.40
CA THR A 107 3.68 -9.92 7.66
C THR A 107 3.71 -10.68 6.34
N ALA A 108 3.33 -11.97 6.35
CA ALA A 108 3.27 -12.78 5.14
C ALA A 108 2.26 -12.21 4.14
N ARG A 109 1.10 -11.77 4.62
CA ARG A 109 0.10 -11.14 3.75
C ARG A 109 0.64 -9.87 3.11
N ARG A 110 1.33 -9.04 3.87
CA ARG A 110 1.90 -7.81 3.33
C ARG A 110 2.98 -8.08 2.31
N LEU A 111 3.78 -9.11 2.54
CA LEU A 111 4.78 -9.53 1.56
C LEU A 111 4.10 -9.98 0.27
N ALA A 112 3.00 -10.73 0.38
CA ALA A 112 2.25 -11.16 -0.80
C ALA A 112 1.69 -9.97 -1.58
N SER A 113 1.20 -8.93 -0.88
CA SER A 113 0.72 -7.71 -1.53
C SER A 113 1.83 -7.03 -2.34
N LEU A 114 3.03 -6.96 -1.76
CA LEU A 114 4.17 -6.33 -2.43
C LEU A 114 4.62 -7.15 -3.64
N HIS A 115 4.70 -8.48 -3.49
CA HIS A 115 5.07 -9.34 -4.60
C HIS A 115 4.09 -9.20 -5.76
N GLY A 116 2.80 -9.20 -5.48
CA GLY A 116 1.80 -9.05 -6.53
C GLY A 116 1.91 -7.71 -7.24
N PHE A 117 2.22 -6.66 -6.49
CA PHE A 117 2.36 -5.32 -7.07
C PHE A 117 3.54 -5.24 -8.04
N TYR A 118 4.62 -5.97 -7.76
CA TYR A 118 5.83 -5.94 -8.60
C TYR A 118 5.85 -7.03 -9.68
N ASP A 119 4.93 -7.94 -9.64
CA ASP A 119 4.77 -8.91 -10.72
C ASP A 119 3.83 -8.37 -11.79
#